data_ab6ffc2dad34e2da7759119860b513d2
#
_entry.id   ab6ffc2dad34e2da7759119860b513d2
#
_cell.length_a   1.000
_cell.length_b   1.000
_cell.length_c   1.000
_cell.angle_alpha   90.00
_cell.angle_beta   90.00
_cell.angle_gamma   90.00
#
_symmetry.space_group_name_H-M   'P 1'
#
loop_
_entity.id
_entity.type
_entity.pdbx_description
1 polymer ?
#
loop_
_entity_poly.entity_id
_entity_poly.type
_entity_poly.pdbx_seq_one_letter_code
_entity_poly.pdbx_strand_id
1 'polypeptide(L)'
;TMEMAEEKIAERIDANLLNVDIQQLAQLPKMMFENKITALSKKTQGKLIVKEYPTASAHAGHFRALLNDLALKKAFRPEVIFIDYLNICTSQRFRNASGINSYTMVKSIAEELRGLAVEFNVPLVSATQTTRSGYGSSDVDLTDTSESFGLPATADLMFALISTEELEEQNQIMVKQLKNRYYDPTLNKRFVVGIDRAKMRLYNVEQEAQNNIMDSGQVVLNQETVKALTQSKTKFNDFKF
;
A
#
# COMPACT_ATOMS: atom_id res chain seq x y z
N THR A 1 5.78 -13.20 -3.27
CA THR A 1 6.85 -12.21 -3.45
C THR A 1 7.66 -12.48 -4.70
N MET A 2 8.13 -11.41 -5.37
CA MET A 2 9.01 -11.49 -6.55
C MET A 2 10.25 -10.58 -6.42
N GLU A 3 10.37 -9.91 -5.30
CA GLU A 3 11.49 -9.01 -5.03
C GLU A 3 12.38 -9.54 -3.91
N MET A 4 11.79 -10.20 -2.94
CA MET A 4 12.48 -10.71 -1.75
C MET A 4 12.28 -12.21 -1.58
N ALA A 5 13.29 -12.88 -1.01
CA ALA A 5 13.20 -14.30 -0.63
C ALA A 5 12.07 -14.57 0.37
N GLU A 6 11.51 -15.79 0.31
CA GLU A 6 10.41 -16.23 1.20
C GLU A 6 10.80 -16.06 2.67
N GLU A 7 12.04 -16.40 3.02
CA GLU A 7 12.56 -16.32 4.39
C GLU A 7 12.63 -14.89 4.89
N LYS A 8 12.98 -13.93 4.03
CA LYS A 8 13.05 -12.51 4.40
C LYS A 8 11.69 -11.90 4.63
N ILE A 9 10.70 -12.32 3.86
CA ILE A 9 9.30 -11.94 4.10
C ILE A 9 8.79 -12.58 5.41
N ALA A 10 9.13 -13.84 5.65
CA ALA A 10 8.77 -14.52 6.89
C ALA A 10 9.39 -13.82 8.12
N GLU A 11 10.69 -13.48 8.08
CA GLU A 11 11.36 -12.73 9.15
C GLU A 11 10.65 -11.40 9.47
N ARG A 12 10.21 -10.65 8.44
CA ARG A 12 9.47 -9.39 8.63
C ARG A 12 8.11 -9.60 9.29
N ILE A 13 7.41 -10.66 8.88
CA ILE A 13 6.12 -11.02 9.47
C ILE A 13 6.29 -11.48 10.92
N ASP A 14 7.32 -12.27 11.20
CA ASP A 14 7.65 -12.72 12.56
C ASP A 14 8.02 -11.54 13.46
N ALA A 15 8.84 -10.60 12.99
CA ALA A 15 9.18 -9.38 13.72
C ALA A 15 7.91 -8.59 14.12
N ASN A 16 6.97 -8.45 13.18
CA ASN A 16 5.68 -7.80 13.41
C ASN A 16 4.83 -8.53 14.44
N LEU A 17 4.57 -9.82 14.22
CA LEU A 17 3.64 -10.61 15.01
C LEU A 17 4.18 -10.90 16.42
N LEU A 18 5.49 -11.11 16.55
CA LEU A 18 6.16 -11.37 17.83
C LEU A 18 6.48 -10.08 18.60
N ASN A 19 6.30 -8.93 17.97
CA ASN A 19 6.66 -7.61 18.49
C ASN A 19 8.14 -7.54 18.92
N VAL A 20 9.04 -7.98 18.05
CA VAL A 20 10.49 -8.02 18.24
C VAL A 20 11.16 -7.26 17.13
N ASP A 21 12.22 -6.53 17.45
CA ASP A 21 13.07 -5.88 16.46
C ASP A 21 13.65 -6.93 15.49
N ILE A 22 13.56 -6.67 14.19
CA ILE A 22 14.01 -7.61 13.16
C ILE A 22 15.50 -7.93 13.27
N GLN A 23 16.32 -6.97 13.76
CA GLN A 23 17.75 -7.20 13.98
C GLN A 23 18.01 -8.13 15.18
N GLN A 24 17.14 -8.10 16.17
CA GLN A 24 17.22 -8.94 17.35
C GLN A 24 16.60 -10.32 17.13
N LEU A 25 15.73 -10.47 16.13
CA LEU A 25 15.00 -11.72 15.87
C LEU A 25 15.96 -12.91 15.69
N ALA A 26 17.02 -12.71 14.89
CA ALA A 26 18.05 -13.73 14.65
C ALA A 26 18.92 -14.06 15.88
N GLN A 27 18.94 -13.18 16.88
CA GLN A 27 19.72 -13.34 18.11
C GLN A 27 18.91 -13.92 19.27
N LEU A 28 17.59 -14.09 19.09
CA LEU A 28 16.73 -14.67 20.11
C LEU A 28 17.17 -16.11 20.45
N PRO A 29 17.33 -16.45 21.73
CA PRO A 29 17.49 -17.84 22.12
C PRO A 29 16.33 -18.69 21.58
N LYS A 30 16.66 -19.86 21.02
CA LYS A 30 15.68 -20.76 20.40
C LYS A 30 14.44 -21.01 21.29
N MET A 31 14.65 -21.25 22.57
CA MET A 31 13.54 -21.47 23.50
C MET A 31 12.63 -20.27 23.68
N MET A 32 13.18 -19.04 23.63
CA MET A 32 12.35 -17.82 23.70
C MET A 32 11.55 -17.63 22.41
N PHE A 33 12.14 -17.88 21.26
CA PHE A 33 11.46 -17.83 19.96
C PHE A 33 10.32 -18.85 19.92
N GLU A 34 10.57 -20.12 20.26
CA GLU A 34 9.57 -21.18 20.30
C GLU A 34 8.40 -20.86 21.24
N ASN A 35 8.69 -20.30 22.44
CA ASN A 35 7.67 -19.88 23.39
C ASN A 35 6.79 -18.74 22.81
N LYS A 36 7.39 -17.77 22.13
CA LYS A 36 6.66 -16.67 21.47
C LYS A 36 5.77 -17.20 20.33
N ILE A 37 6.29 -18.08 19.48
CA ILE A 37 5.52 -18.73 18.40
C ILE A 37 4.36 -19.54 18.97
N THR A 38 4.61 -20.32 20.02
CA THR A 38 3.57 -21.11 20.69
C THR A 38 2.48 -20.22 21.30
N ALA A 39 2.85 -19.10 21.89
CA ALA A 39 1.89 -18.13 22.41
C ALA A 39 1.09 -17.46 21.30
N LEU A 40 1.73 -17.16 20.17
CA LEU A 40 1.08 -16.59 18.99
C LEU A 40 0.09 -17.58 18.36
N SER A 41 0.50 -18.84 18.18
CA SER A 41 -0.34 -19.88 17.58
C SER A 41 -1.63 -20.18 18.38
N LYS A 42 -1.61 -19.90 19.69
CA LYS A 42 -2.82 -19.99 20.54
C LYS A 42 -3.78 -18.82 20.35
N LYS A 43 -3.29 -17.68 19.84
CA LYS A 43 -4.08 -16.46 19.65
C LYS A 43 -4.55 -16.29 18.21
N THR A 44 -3.90 -16.92 17.25
CA THR A 44 -4.18 -16.79 15.82
C THR A 44 -4.68 -18.12 15.26
N GLN A 45 -5.75 -18.05 14.46
CA GLN A 45 -6.27 -19.22 13.74
C GLN A 45 -5.86 -19.21 12.25
N GLY A 46 -5.30 -18.10 11.79
CA GLY A 46 -4.90 -17.93 10.41
C GLY A 46 -3.72 -18.81 10.01
N LYS A 47 -3.68 -19.17 8.74
CA LYS A 47 -2.54 -19.85 8.12
C LYS A 47 -1.99 -18.94 7.03
N LEU A 48 -0.68 -18.80 6.97
CA LEU A 48 0.03 -18.03 5.95
C LEU A 48 0.90 -18.96 5.11
N ILE A 49 0.89 -18.75 3.80
CA ILE A 49 1.82 -19.36 2.87
C ILE A 49 2.51 -18.24 2.13
N VAL A 50 3.82 -18.17 2.22
CA VAL A 50 4.67 -17.29 1.43
C VAL A 50 5.24 -18.10 0.28
N LYS A 51 5.22 -17.54 -0.94
CA LYS A 51 5.79 -18.15 -2.13
C LYS A 51 6.62 -17.16 -2.90
N GLU A 52 7.87 -17.51 -3.13
CA GLU A 52 8.79 -16.75 -3.97
C GLU A 52 8.67 -17.17 -5.42
N TYR A 53 8.78 -16.17 -6.30
CA TYR A 53 8.99 -16.34 -7.73
C TYR A 53 10.15 -15.44 -8.17
N PRO A 54 10.96 -15.87 -9.14
CA PRO A 54 11.96 -14.99 -9.71
C PRO A 54 11.34 -13.74 -10.31
N THR A 55 12.03 -12.61 -10.20
CA THR A 55 11.58 -11.34 -10.75
C THR A 55 11.24 -11.47 -12.23
N ALA A 56 10.14 -10.85 -12.66
CA ALA A 56 9.64 -10.86 -14.04
C ALA A 56 9.37 -12.28 -14.62
N SER A 57 9.13 -13.27 -13.78
CA SER A 57 8.86 -14.66 -14.24
C SER A 57 7.41 -15.10 -14.04
N ALA A 58 6.70 -14.49 -13.09
CA ALA A 58 5.36 -14.92 -12.70
C ALA A 58 4.25 -14.07 -13.34
N HIS A 59 3.18 -14.72 -13.72
CA HIS A 59 1.94 -14.14 -14.23
C HIS A 59 0.72 -14.82 -13.58
N ALA A 60 -0.48 -14.31 -13.81
CA ALA A 60 -1.72 -14.85 -13.24
C ALA A 60 -1.89 -16.36 -13.41
N GLY A 61 -1.39 -16.94 -14.51
CA GLY A 61 -1.44 -18.39 -14.73
C GLY A 61 -0.60 -19.20 -13.74
N HIS A 62 0.56 -18.70 -13.33
CA HIS A 62 1.38 -19.33 -12.29
C HIS A 62 0.69 -19.27 -10.92
N PHE A 63 0.09 -18.14 -10.60
CA PHE A 63 -0.65 -17.99 -9.35
C PHE A 63 -1.88 -18.89 -9.32
N ARG A 64 -2.61 -19.02 -10.43
CA ARG A 64 -3.72 -19.98 -10.58
C ARG A 64 -3.26 -21.40 -10.31
N ALA A 65 -2.16 -21.82 -10.92
CA ALA A 65 -1.60 -23.16 -10.72
C ALA A 65 -1.24 -23.40 -9.25
N LEU A 66 -0.58 -22.42 -8.59
CA LEU A 66 -0.27 -22.50 -7.17
C LEU A 66 -1.53 -22.64 -6.31
N LEU A 67 -2.55 -21.82 -6.55
CA LEU A 67 -3.81 -21.86 -5.78
C LEU A 67 -4.52 -23.21 -5.91
N ASN A 68 -4.56 -23.76 -7.12
CA ASN A 68 -5.12 -25.10 -7.36
C ASN A 68 -4.31 -26.19 -6.65
N ASP A 69 -2.99 -26.13 -6.71
CA ASP A 69 -2.10 -27.07 -6.01
C ASP A 69 -2.28 -27.01 -4.49
N LEU A 70 -2.40 -25.82 -3.92
CA LEU A 70 -2.64 -25.64 -2.49
C LEU A 70 -4.00 -26.19 -2.08
N ALA A 71 -5.04 -25.98 -2.88
CA ALA A 71 -6.37 -26.51 -2.62
C ALA A 71 -6.36 -28.05 -2.66
N LEU A 72 -5.70 -28.64 -3.66
CA LEU A 72 -5.69 -30.10 -3.88
C LEU A 72 -4.76 -30.83 -2.88
N LYS A 73 -3.53 -30.32 -2.70
CA LYS A 73 -2.49 -31.05 -1.95
C LYS A 73 -2.49 -30.71 -0.45
N LYS A 74 -2.95 -29.53 -0.07
CA LYS A 74 -2.91 -29.04 1.31
C LYS A 74 -4.28 -28.70 1.91
N ALA A 75 -5.36 -28.90 1.14
CA ALA A 75 -6.70 -28.44 1.49
C ALA A 75 -6.73 -26.99 1.96
N PHE A 76 -5.85 -26.15 1.36
CA PHE A 76 -5.71 -24.75 1.69
C PHE A 76 -6.37 -23.90 0.61
N ARG A 77 -7.31 -23.06 1.01
CA ARG A 77 -7.96 -22.03 0.18
C ARG A 77 -7.73 -20.68 0.87
N PRO A 78 -7.01 -19.75 0.25
CA PRO A 78 -6.79 -18.44 0.85
C PRO A 78 -8.08 -17.63 0.92
N GLU A 79 -8.21 -16.80 1.93
CA GLU A 79 -9.25 -15.77 2.06
C GLU A 79 -8.78 -14.41 1.54
N VAL A 80 -7.47 -14.25 1.34
CA VAL A 80 -6.85 -13.07 0.73
C VAL A 80 -5.55 -13.47 0.05
N ILE A 81 -5.23 -12.78 -1.06
CA ILE A 81 -3.99 -12.96 -1.82
C ILE A 81 -3.22 -11.63 -1.79
N PHE A 82 -1.95 -11.67 -1.42
CA PHE A 82 -1.03 -10.55 -1.51
C PHE A 82 -0.01 -10.83 -2.60
N ILE A 83 0.24 -9.85 -3.47
CA ILE A 83 1.26 -9.91 -4.52
C ILE A 83 2.20 -8.72 -4.35
N ASP A 84 3.45 -8.99 -4.03
CA ASP A 84 4.49 -7.99 -3.80
C ASP A 84 5.54 -8.06 -4.93
N TYR A 85 5.41 -7.17 -5.94
CA TYR A 85 4.34 -6.25 -6.31
C TYR A 85 4.00 -6.37 -7.80
N LEU A 86 2.91 -5.78 -8.25
CA LEU A 86 2.35 -6.09 -9.57
C LEU A 86 3.24 -5.66 -10.75
N ASN A 87 4.00 -4.57 -10.67
CA ASN A 87 4.79 -4.06 -11.80
C ASN A 87 5.94 -4.99 -12.20
N ILE A 88 6.38 -5.88 -11.31
CA ILE A 88 7.40 -6.89 -11.60
C ILE A 88 6.83 -8.26 -11.96
N CYS A 89 5.49 -8.35 -12.09
CA CYS A 89 4.85 -9.48 -12.76
C CYS A 89 5.03 -9.43 -14.27
N THR A 90 4.74 -10.54 -14.94
CA THR A 90 4.57 -10.59 -16.39
C THR A 90 3.10 -10.75 -16.76
N SER A 91 2.76 -10.42 -18.00
CA SER A 91 1.43 -10.68 -18.55
C SER A 91 1.40 -11.99 -19.32
N GLN A 92 0.39 -12.79 -19.11
CA GLN A 92 0.16 -14.01 -19.90
C GLN A 92 -0.17 -13.68 -21.36
N ARG A 93 -0.81 -12.52 -21.60
CA ARG A 93 -1.21 -12.07 -22.96
C ARG A 93 -0.02 -11.68 -23.83
N PHE A 94 1.08 -11.20 -23.21
CA PHE A 94 2.21 -10.62 -23.93
C PHE A 94 3.53 -11.37 -23.73
N ARG A 95 3.46 -12.66 -23.50
CA ARG A 95 4.58 -13.52 -23.13
C ARG A 95 5.80 -13.45 -24.08
N ASN A 96 5.58 -13.13 -25.37
CA ASN A 96 6.62 -13.07 -26.40
C ASN A 96 6.53 -11.81 -27.28
N ALA A 97 5.83 -10.78 -26.86
CA ALA A 97 5.63 -9.61 -27.69
C ALA A 97 6.73 -8.57 -27.43
N SER A 98 7.53 -8.28 -28.44
CA SER A 98 8.49 -7.17 -28.44
C SER A 98 7.76 -5.85 -28.74
N GLY A 99 8.16 -4.77 -28.08
CA GLY A 99 7.67 -3.41 -28.39
C GLY A 99 6.38 -3.00 -27.69
N ILE A 100 5.92 -3.74 -26.67
CA ILE A 100 4.80 -3.31 -25.84
C ILE A 100 5.30 -2.26 -24.86
N ASN A 101 4.58 -1.13 -24.78
CA ASN A 101 4.88 -0.12 -23.79
C ASN A 101 4.50 -0.60 -22.36
N SER A 102 5.20 -0.08 -21.38
CA SER A 102 5.00 -0.42 -19.95
C SER A 102 3.55 -0.17 -19.48
N TYR A 103 2.91 0.87 -19.99
CA TYR A 103 1.50 1.17 -19.73
C TYR A 103 0.57 0.00 -20.06
N THR A 104 0.66 -0.55 -21.28
CA THR A 104 -0.17 -1.66 -21.74
C THR A 104 0.15 -2.92 -20.96
N MET A 105 1.42 -3.15 -20.63
CA MET A 105 1.86 -4.28 -19.83
C MET A 105 1.25 -4.25 -18.43
N VAL A 106 1.42 -3.15 -17.69
CA VAL A 106 0.91 -2.99 -16.31
C VAL A 106 -0.62 -3.09 -16.27
N LYS A 107 -1.31 -2.47 -17.24
CA LYS A 107 -2.76 -2.60 -17.38
C LYS A 107 -3.19 -4.06 -17.56
N SER A 108 -2.52 -4.80 -18.45
CA SER A 108 -2.86 -6.21 -18.71
C SER A 108 -2.61 -7.10 -17.49
N ILE A 109 -1.50 -6.86 -16.77
CA ILE A 109 -1.22 -7.56 -15.50
C ILE A 109 -2.34 -7.30 -14.50
N ALA A 110 -2.74 -6.03 -14.31
CA ALA A 110 -3.80 -5.68 -13.38
C ALA A 110 -5.14 -6.35 -13.74
N GLU A 111 -5.50 -6.37 -15.04
CA GLU A 111 -6.72 -7.05 -15.52
C GLU A 111 -6.66 -8.57 -15.30
N GLU A 112 -5.51 -9.20 -15.55
CA GLU A 112 -5.31 -10.62 -15.31
C GLU A 112 -5.40 -10.99 -13.84
N LEU A 113 -4.81 -10.17 -12.95
CA LEU A 113 -4.89 -10.35 -11.50
C LEU A 113 -6.31 -10.13 -10.98
N ARG A 114 -7.03 -9.13 -11.53
CA ARG A 114 -8.45 -8.96 -11.22
C ARG A 114 -9.26 -10.18 -11.65
N GLY A 115 -9.00 -10.73 -12.84
CA GLY A 115 -9.64 -11.97 -13.29
C GLY A 115 -9.40 -13.13 -12.33
N LEU A 116 -8.18 -13.27 -11.81
CA LEU A 116 -7.83 -14.27 -10.81
C LEU A 116 -8.62 -14.08 -9.50
N ALA A 117 -8.71 -12.85 -9.00
CA ALA A 117 -9.47 -12.52 -7.79
C ALA A 117 -10.96 -12.91 -7.93
N VAL A 118 -11.55 -12.63 -9.09
CA VAL A 118 -12.95 -13.00 -9.39
C VAL A 118 -13.11 -14.52 -9.50
N GLU A 119 -12.19 -15.20 -10.21
CA GLU A 119 -12.22 -16.66 -10.41
C GLU A 119 -12.19 -17.44 -9.09
N PHE A 120 -11.34 -17.01 -8.15
CA PHE A 120 -11.22 -17.65 -6.85
C PHE A 120 -12.14 -17.05 -5.78
N ASN A 121 -12.85 -15.98 -6.12
CA ASN A 121 -13.72 -15.22 -5.20
C ASN A 121 -12.99 -14.77 -3.92
N VAL A 122 -11.81 -14.19 -4.08
CA VAL A 122 -10.97 -13.69 -2.99
C VAL A 122 -10.46 -12.29 -3.28
N PRO A 123 -10.33 -11.41 -2.30
CA PRO A 123 -9.67 -10.13 -2.47
C PRO A 123 -8.18 -10.34 -2.79
N LEU A 124 -7.68 -9.51 -3.74
CA LEU A 124 -6.29 -9.49 -4.12
C LEU A 124 -5.72 -8.09 -3.81
N VAL A 125 -4.65 -8.05 -3.05
CA VAL A 125 -3.95 -6.83 -2.65
C VAL A 125 -2.57 -6.82 -3.30
N SER A 126 -2.22 -5.71 -3.92
CA SER A 126 -0.89 -5.51 -4.49
C SER A 126 -0.44 -4.07 -4.31
N ALA A 127 0.82 -3.81 -4.61
CA ALA A 127 1.40 -2.49 -4.61
C ALA A 127 1.82 -2.07 -6.02
N THR A 128 1.99 -0.78 -6.22
CA THR A 128 2.61 -0.16 -7.38
C THR A 128 3.46 1.01 -6.93
N GLN A 129 4.48 1.33 -7.71
CA GLN A 129 5.30 2.51 -7.44
C GLN A 129 4.65 3.77 -8.02
N THR A 130 4.96 4.93 -7.47
CA THR A 130 4.61 6.22 -8.03
C THR A 130 5.55 6.57 -9.19
N THR A 131 5.12 7.50 -10.06
CA THR A 131 5.99 8.10 -11.07
C THR A 131 7.07 8.96 -10.41
N ARG A 132 8.10 9.33 -11.18
CA ARG A 132 9.15 10.25 -10.69
C ARG A 132 8.59 11.61 -10.25
N SER A 133 7.53 12.09 -10.87
CA SER A 133 6.85 13.33 -10.49
C SER A 133 6.11 13.21 -9.16
N GLY A 134 5.56 12.04 -8.84
CA GLY A 134 4.95 11.76 -7.55
C GLY A 134 5.95 11.46 -6.42
N TYR A 135 7.20 11.14 -6.78
CA TYR A 135 8.25 10.89 -5.80
C TYR A 135 8.72 12.23 -5.17
N GLY A 136 8.58 12.35 -3.87
CA GLY A 136 8.88 13.59 -3.14
C GLY A 136 7.74 14.62 -3.14
N SER A 137 6.59 14.30 -3.73
CA SER A 137 5.38 15.11 -3.59
C SER A 137 4.73 14.87 -2.22
N SER A 138 4.40 15.95 -1.54
CA SER A 138 3.59 15.88 -0.30
C SER A 138 2.12 15.53 -0.59
N ASP A 139 1.71 15.58 -1.86
CA ASP A 139 0.37 15.23 -2.31
C ASP A 139 0.42 14.34 -3.56
N VAL A 140 0.13 13.06 -3.39
CA VAL A 140 0.06 12.07 -4.45
C VAL A 140 -1.38 11.94 -4.95
N ASP A 141 -1.57 11.91 -6.27
CA ASP A 141 -2.87 11.70 -6.90
C ASP A 141 -2.88 10.44 -7.78
N LEU A 142 -4.06 10.08 -8.31
CA LEU A 142 -4.23 8.94 -9.23
C LEU A 142 -3.34 9.04 -10.49
N THR A 143 -3.04 10.25 -10.93
CA THR A 143 -2.15 10.52 -12.07
C THR A 143 -0.68 10.23 -11.78
N ASP A 144 -0.29 10.17 -10.50
CA ASP A 144 1.07 9.89 -10.06
C ASP A 144 1.37 8.40 -9.94
N THR A 145 0.39 7.54 -10.20
CA THR A 145 0.63 6.09 -10.25
C THR A 145 1.48 5.75 -11.47
N SER A 146 2.56 4.98 -11.25
CA SER A 146 3.52 4.67 -12.29
C SER A 146 2.85 4.09 -13.52
N GLU A 147 3.09 4.72 -14.64
CA GLU A 147 2.92 4.24 -16.01
C GLU A 147 1.48 3.98 -16.49
N SER A 148 0.39 4.25 -15.73
CA SER A 148 -0.90 3.79 -16.27
C SER A 148 -2.16 4.36 -15.62
N PHE A 149 -2.94 5.13 -16.37
CA PHE A 149 -4.37 5.32 -16.08
C PHE A 149 -5.17 4.00 -16.06
N GLY A 150 -4.64 2.94 -16.65
CA GLY A 150 -5.29 1.63 -16.68
C GLY A 150 -5.31 0.93 -15.32
N LEU A 151 -4.31 1.14 -14.48
CA LEU A 151 -4.27 0.56 -13.14
C LEU A 151 -5.33 1.18 -12.22
N PRO A 152 -5.45 2.52 -12.09
CA PRO A 152 -6.56 3.13 -11.37
C PRO A 152 -7.95 2.72 -11.88
N ALA A 153 -8.10 2.52 -13.19
CA ALA A 153 -9.37 2.06 -13.75
C ALA A 153 -9.74 0.64 -13.29
N THR A 154 -8.74 -0.23 -13.15
CA THR A 154 -8.94 -1.64 -12.79
C THR A 154 -9.15 -1.85 -11.30
N ALA A 155 -8.43 -1.13 -10.45
CA ALA A 155 -8.52 -1.26 -9.00
C ALA A 155 -9.89 -0.84 -8.45
N ASP A 156 -10.36 -1.52 -7.41
CA ASP A 156 -11.59 -1.17 -6.70
C ASP A 156 -11.34 -0.19 -5.56
N LEU A 157 -10.17 -0.31 -4.92
CA LEU A 157 -9.71 0.51 -3.82
C LEU A 157 -8.23 0.83 -4.02
N MET A 158 -7.84 2.10 -3.80
CA MET A 158 -6.44 2.52 -3.88
C MET A 158 -6.11 3.48 -2.75
N PHE A 159 -4.94 3.25 -2.16
CA PHE A 159 -4.33 4.13 -1.17
C PHE A 159 -2.94 4.53 -1.63
N ALA A 160 -2.56 5.78 -1.37
CA ALA A 160 -1.18 6.22 -1.40
C ALA A 160 -0.60 6.22 0.00
N LEU A 161 0.64 5.78 0.11
CA LEU A 161 1.46 5.89 1.31
C LEU A 161 2.43 7.04 1.08
N ILE A 162 2.33 8.10 1.87
CA ILE A 162 3.08 9.34 1.68
C ILE A 162 3.98 9.52 2.91
N SER A 163 5.28 9.67 2.66
CA SER A 163 6.29 9.96 3.67
C SER A 163 6.94 11.31 3.33
N THR A 164 6.96 12.23 4.30
CA THR A 164 7.72 13.47 4.26
C THR A 164 8.76 13.46 5.36
N GLU A 165 9.75 14.33 5.30
CA GLU A 165 10.78 14.42 6.35
C GLU A 165 10.16 14.64 7.73
N GLU A 166 9.14 15.52 7.82
CA GLU A 166 8.45 15.79 9.08
C GLU A 166 7.71 14.56 9.63
N LEU A 167 7.08 13.78 8.75
CA LEU A 167 6.41 12.55 9.15
C LEU A 167 7.41 11.47 9.56
N GLU A 168 8.56 11.41 8.89
CA GLU A 168 9.62 10.45 9.22
C GLU A 168 10.24 10.74 10.59
N GLU A 169 10.49 11.99 10.92
CA GLU A 169 10.97 12.41 12.25
C GLU A 169 10.00 12.01 13.37
N GLN A 170 8.70 12.00 13.08
CA GLN A 170 7.65 11.58 14.02
C GLN A 170 7.37 10.07 13.98
N ASN A 171 8.10 9.29 13.15
CA ASN A 171 7.80 7.88 12.89
C ASN A 171 6.35 7.68 12.44
N GLN A 172 5.89 8.49 11.52
CA GLN A 172 4.55 8.47 10.98
C GLN A 172 4.57 8.32 9.45
N ILE A 173 3.45 7.92 8.89
CA ILE A 173 3.18 7.88 7.46
C ILE A 173 1.75 8.32 7.21
N MET A 174 1.52 9.14 6.19
CA MET A 174 0.18 9.52 5.80
C MET A 174 -0.37 8.51 4.79
N VAL A 175 -1.59 8.07 5.00
CA VAL A 175 -2.37 7.25 4.10
C VAL A 175 -3.42 8.12 3.43
N LYS A 176 -3.40 8.22 2.11
CA LYS A 176 -4.39 8.95 1.32
C LYS A 176 -5.23 7.97 0.51
N GLN A 177 -6.55 8.03 0.66
CA GLN A 177 -7.47 7.30 -0.18
C GLN A 177 -7.56 7.96 -1.55
N LEU A 178 -7.06 7.28 -2.59
CA LEU A 178 -7.08 7.76 -3.97
C LEU A 178 -8.35 7.33 -4.71
N LYS A 179 -8.84 6.14 -4.41
CA LYS A 179 -10.03 5.57 -5.04
C LYS A 179 -10.78 4.66 -4.08
N ASN A 180 -12.10 4.75 -4.13
CA ASN A 180 -13.00 3.81 -3.49
C ASN A 180 -14.24 3.62 -4.40
N ARG A 181 -14.43 2.40 -4.93
CA ARG A 181 -15.56 2.11 -5.84
C ARG A 181 -16.85 1.85 -5.08
N TYR A 182 -16.76 1.44 -3.82
CA TYR A 182 -17.89 0.92 -3.05
C TYR A 182 -18.46 1.90 -2.04
N TYR A 183 -17.72 2.96 -1.74
CA TYR A 183 -18.10 3.92 -0.71
C TYR A 183 -17.69 5.34 -1.08
N ASP A 184 -18.14 6.34 -0.32
CA ASP A 184 -17.81 7.74 -0.53
C ASP A 184 -16.29 7.97 -0.36
N PRO A 185 -15.56 8.33 -1.42
CA PRO A 185 -14.12 8.53 -1.34
C PRO A 185 -13.72 9.80 -0.58
N THR A 186 -14.69 10.66 -0.21
CA THR A 186 -14.42 11.88 0.57
C THR A 186 -14.32 11.59 2.07
N LEU A 187 -14.91 10.48 2.52
CA LEU A 187 -14.82 10.06 3.93
C LEU A 187 -13.44 9.44 4.20
N ASN A 188 -12.80 9.89 5.26
CA ASN A 188 -11.46 9.44 5.65
C ASN A 188 -10.44 9.53 4.49
N LYS A 189 -10.50 10.61 3.73
CA LYS A 189 -9.67 10.83 2.56
C LYS A 189 -8.18 10.75 2.89
N ARG A 190 -7.79 11.22 4.07
CA ARG A 190 -6.42 11.18 4.59
C ARG A 190 -6.44 10.85 6.07
N PHE A 191 -5.46 10.07 6.50
CA PHE A 191 -5.21 9.80 7.91
C PHE A 191 -3.74 9.43 8.11
N VAL A 192 -3.26 9.60 9.32
CA VAL A 192 -1.88 9.30 9.70
C VAL A 192 -1.84 8.03 10.53
N VAL A 193 -0.86 7.19 10.28
CA VAL A 193 -0.54 6.01 11.08
C VAL A 193 0.91 6.10 11.56
N GLY A 194 1.18 5.58 12.75
CA GLY A 194 2.53 5.42 13.24
C GLY A 194 3.21 4.22 12.58
N ILE A 195 4.51 4.30 12.39
CA ILE A 195 5.33 3.24 11.83
C ILE A 195 6.49 2.90 12.75
N ASP A 196 6.54 1.66 13.23
CA ASP A 196 7.71 1.09 13.90
C ASP A 196 8.49 0.27 12.86
N ARG A 197 9.50 0.90 12.26
CA ARG A 197 10.31 0.28 11.20
C ARG A 197 11.14 -0.90 11.70
N ALA A 198 11.55 -0.86 12.98
CA ALA A 198 12.34 -1.94 13.56
C ALA A 198 11.52 -3.23 13.68
N LYS A 199 10.22 -3.11 13.95
CA LYS A 199 9.29 -4.23 14.10
C LYS A 199 8.36 -4.42 12.91
N MET A 200 8.61 -3.74 11.80
CA MET A 200 7.77 -3.80 10.59
C MET A 200 6.27 -3.58 10.90
N ARG A 201 5.94 -2.65 11.79
CA ARG A 201 4.61 -2.52 12.35
C ARG A 201 4.01 -1.14 12.12
N LEU A 202 2.73 -1.12 11.73
CA LEU A 202 1.89 0.06 11.76
C LEU A 202 1.04 0.06 13.03
N TYR A 203 0.79 1.26 13.60
CA TYR A 203 -0.03 1.42 14.79
C TYR A 203 -0.85 2.71 14.71
N ASN A 204 -1.93 2.77 15.50
CA ASN A 204 -2.76 3.97 15.57
C ASN A 204 -2.01 5.07 16.33
N VAL A 205 -2.06 6.28 15.80
CA VAL A 205 -1.58 7.48 16.47
C VAL A 205 -2.73 8.20 17.19
N GLU A 206 -2.38 9.10 18.10
CA GLU A 206 -3.36 9.88 18.85
C GLU A 206 -4.16 10.83 17.94
N GLN A 207 -5.33 11.24 18.42
CA GLN A 207 -6.26 12.11 17.68
C GLN A 207 -5.64 13.45 17.27
N GLU A 208 -4.71 13.97 18.05
CA GLU A 208 -4.01 15.23 17.77
C GLU A 208 -3.19 15.15 16.48
N ALA A 209 -2.53 14.02 16.20
CA ALA A 209 -1.79 13.82 14.98
C ALA A 209 -2.71 13.82 13.73
N GLN A 210 -3.98 13.43 13.88
CA GLN A 210 -4.96 13.46 12.80
C GLN A 210 -5.46 14.88 12.50
N ASN A 211 -5.44 15.79 13.48
CA ASN A 211 -5.93 17.16 13.33
C ASN A 211 -4.93 18.07 12.58
N ASN A 212 -3.66 17.68 12.53
CA ASN A 212 -2.59 18.45 11.87
C ASN A 212 -2.40 18.09 10.38
N ILE A 213 -3.28 17.26 9.83
CA ILE A 213 -3.24 16.90 8.40
C ILE A 213 -3.70 18.11 7.58
N MET A 214 -2.76 18.87 7.06
CA MET A 214 -3.05 19.94 6.11
C MET A 214 -3.43 19.33 4.77
N ASP A 215 -4.60 19.71 4.25
CA ASP A 215 -4.98 19.44 2.88
C ASP A 215 -4.16 20.41 2.00
N SER A 216 -3.08 19.92 1.37
CA SER A 216 -2.16 20.73 0.55
C SER A 216 -2.80 21.34 -0.71
N GLY A 217 -4.11 21.28 -0.84
CA GLY A 217 -4.88 21.89 -1.93
C GLY A 217 -5.78 23.04 -1.53
N GLN A 218 -5.97 23.32 -0.25
CA GLN A 218 -6.74 24.49 0.22
C GLN A 218 -5.87 25.37 1.10
N VAL A 219 -5.68 26.58 0.66
CA VAL A 219 -5.19 27.66 1.54
C VAL A 219 -6.22 27.80 2.66
N VAL A 220 -5.98 27.21 3.82
CA VAL A 220 -6.75 27.50 5.01
C VAL A 220 -6.43 28.94 5.37
N LEU A 221 -7.24 29.86 4.87
CA LEU A 221 -7.23 31.24 5.29
C LEU A 221 -7.65 31.24 6.76
N ASN A 222 -6.70 31.30 7.66
CA ASN A 222 -6.94 31.55 9.07
C ASN A 222 -7.89 32.73 9.20
N GLN A 223 -8.81 32.68 10.15
CA GLN A 223 -9.76 33.80 10.38
C GLN A 223 -9.07 35.17 10.47
N GLU A 224 -7.81 35.22 10.88
CA GLU A 224 -6.98 36.41 10.87
C GLU A 224 -6.60 36.84 9.44
N THR A 225 -6.26 35.90 8.55
CA THR A 225 -5.94 36.21 7.15
C THR A 225 -7.18 36.66 6.39
N VAL A 226 -8.35 36.08 6.68
CA VAL A 226 -9.64 36.50 6.12
C VAL A 226 -10.01 37.92 6.61
N LYS A 227 -9.79 38.23 7.90
CA LYS A 227 -9.98 39.59 8.44
C LYS A 227 -9.03 40.59 7.81
N ALA A 228 -7.76 40.24 7.59
CA ALA A 228 -6.77 41.10 6.94
C ALA A 228 -7.13 41.37 5.45
N LEU A 229 -7.60 40.36 4.71
CA LEU A 229 -8.06 40.50 3.33
C LEU A 229 -9.36 41.31 3.21
N THR A 230 -10.26 41.19 4.22
CA THR A 230 -11.51 41.95 4.24
C THR A 230 -11.23 43.41 4.58
N GLN A 231 -10.28 43.69 5.47
CA GLN A 231 -9.86 45.05 5.80
C GLN A 231 -9.07 45.74 4.67
N SER A 232 -8.37 44.97 3.82
CA SER A 232 -7.71 45.55 2.64
C SER A 232 -8.70 45.93 1.52
N LYS A 233 -9.81 45.21 1.38
CA LYS A 233 -10.87 45.54 0.40
C LYS A 233 -11.63 46.81 0.76
N THR A 234 -11.79 47.12 2.03
CA THR A 234 -12.42 48.42 2.46
C THR A 234 -11.57 49.61 2.16
N LYS A 235 -10.24 49.50 2.09
CA LYS A 235 -9.34 50.59 1.72
C LYS A 235 -9.35 50.95 0.23
N PHE A 236 -9.84 50.08 -0.64
CA PHE A 236 -9.91 50.34 -2.08
C PHE A 236 -11.20 51.03 -2.53
N ASN A 237 -12.21 51.13 -1.66
CA ASN A 237 -13.48 51.78 -1.97
C ASN A 237 -13.43 53.31 -1.81
N ASP A 238 -12.35 53.87 -1.29
CA ASP A 238 -12.19 55.33 -1.09
C ASP A 238 -11.48 56.02 -2.24
N PHE A 239 -11.09 55.35 -3.29
CA PHE A 239 -10.58 55.96 -4.51
C PHE A 239 -11.74 56.22 -5.49
N LYS A 240 -12.30 57.43 -5.44
CA LYS A 240 -13.14 57.98 -6.48
C LYS A 240 -12.23 58.63 -7.53
N PHE A 241 -12.35 58.18 -8.80
CA PHE A 241 -11.90 58.88 -10.01
C PHE A 241 -12.88 59.98 -10.36
#